data_e508ec884fc41a23d9b5860553c9150b
#
_entry.id   e508ec884fc41a23d9b5860553c9150b
#
_cell.length_a   1.000
_cell.length_b   1.000
_cell.length_c   1.000
_cell.angle_alpha   90.00
_cell.angle_beta   90.00
_cell.angle_gamma   90.00
#
_symmetry.space_group_name_H-M   'P 1'
#
loop_
_entity.id
_entity.type
_entity.pdbx_description
1 polymer ?
#
loop_
_entity_poly.entity_id
_entity_poly.type
_entity_poly.pdbx_seq_one_letter_code
_entity_poly.pdbx_strand_id
1 'polypeptide(L)'
;SEMCIRDRYASEFELTNDLNNLISSYSHGMKQKLVIISAFVHSPKLLILDEPFVGLDPKATYLVKKAMVEFCENGGAIFFSTHVLEVAEKLCNKLAIIKNGKLLITGKMEEVIKDSTLEDVFMELTNNE
;
A
#
# COMPACT_ATOMS: atom_id res chain seq x y z
N SER A 1 -1.30 25.54 0.61
CA SER A 1 -0.96 25.55 -0.82
C SER A 1 -0.48 24.16 -1.26
N GLU A 2 -0.50 23.88 -2.55
CA GLU A 2 -0.02 22.60 -3.11
C GLU A 2 1.47 22.38 -2.78
N MET A 3 2.26 23.43 -2.74
CA MET A 3 3.66 23.36 -2.35
C MET A 3 3.83 22.84 -0.92
N CYS A 4 2.97 23.24 0.00
CA CYS A 4 3.01 22.75 1.38
C CYS A 4 2.65 21.27 1.47
N ILE A 5 1.72 20.78 0.63
CA ILE A 5 1.34 19.37 0.59
C ILE A 5 2.52 18.52 0.10
N ARG A 6 3.17 18.92 -1.00
CA ARG A 6 4.36 18.25 -1.51
C ARG A 6 5.47 18.19 -0.45
N ASP A 7 5.76 19.32 0.15
CA ASP A 7 6.84 19.44 1.14
C ASP A 7 6.53 18.61 2.39
N ARG A 8 5.25 18.54 2.80
CA ARG A 8 4.82 17.70 3.90
C ARG A 8 5.10 16.22 3.62
N TYR A 9 4.64 15.70 2.47
CA TYR A 9 4.89 14.30 2.13
C TYR A 9 6.37 14.01 1.91
N ALA A 10 7.13 14.92 1.34
CA ALA A 10 8.56 14.76 1.19
C ALA A 10 9.25 14.65 2.57
N SER A 11 8.81 15.43 3.54
CA SER A 11 9.30 15.34 4.91
C SER A 11 8.89 14.03 5.58
N GLU A 12 7.63 13.64 5.47
CA GLU A 12 7.11 12.39 6.04
C GLU A 12 7.84 11.15 5.50
N PHE A 13 8.20 11.15 4.22
CA PHE A 13 8.91 10.03 3.57
C PHE A 13 10.43 10.25 3.48
N GLU A 14 10.94 11.27 4.16
CA GLU A 14 12.39 11.54 4.22
C GLU A 14 13.05 11.77 2.86
N LEU A 15 12.36 12.50 1.97
CA LEU A 15 12.87 12.88 0.65
C LEU A 15 13.17 14.38 0.51
N THR A 16 13.01 15.18 1.56
CA THR A 16 13.15 16.65 1.48
C THR A 16 14.48 17.08 0.88
N ASN A 17 15.58 16.44 1.29
CA ASN A 17 16.93 16.77 0.83
C ASN A 17 17.20 16.34 -0.62
N ASP A 18 16.36 15.48 -1.17
CA ASP A 18 16.53 14.90 -2.50
C ASP A 18 15.62 15.51 -3.55
N LEU A 19 14.71 16.43 -3.17
CA LEU A 19 13.73 17.03 -4.07
C LEU A 19 14.36 17.79 -5.25
N ASN A 20 15.55 18.32 -5.07
CA ASN A 20 16.28 19.05 -6.11
C ASN A 20 17.25 18.18 -6.92
N ASN A 21 17.35 16.90 -6.57
CA ASN A 21 18.20 15.96 -7.29
C ASN A 21 17.46 15.35 -8.48
N LEU A 22 18.22 14.90 -9.47
CA LEU A 22 17.63 14.19 -10.62
C LEU A 22 17.06 12.85 -10.15
N ILE A 23 15.87 12.51 -10.65
CA ILE A 23 15.20 11.23 -10.34
C ILE A 23 16.09 10.04 -10.76
N SER A 24 16.89 10.20 -11.82
CA SER A 24 17.86 9.18 -12.25
C SER A 24 18.89 8.83 -11.18
N SER A 25 19.15 9.73 -10.22
CA SER A 25 20.06 9.48 -9.10
C SER A 25 19.39 8.80 -7.90
N TYR A 26 18.07 8.63 -7.93
CA TYR A 26 17.32 8.03 -6.84
C TYR A 26 17.56 6.52 -6.77
N SER A 27 17.65 5.99 -5.55
CA SER A 27 17.59 4.54 -5.33
C SER A 27 16.20 3.99 -5.70
N HIS A 28 16.07 2.68 -5.80
CA HIS A 28 14.77 2.06 -6.09
C HIS A 28 13.72 2.43 -5.02
N GLY A 29 14.09 2.38 -3.74
CA GLY A 29 13.20 2.78 -2.65
C GLY A 29 12.81 4.26 -2.69
N MET A 30 13.73 5.15 -3.05
CA MET A 30 13.45 6.58 -3.22
C MET A 30 12.46 6.81 -4.38
N LYS A 31 12.61 6.11 -5.49
CA LYS A 31 11.67 6.17 -6.62
C LYS A 31 10.29 5.69 -6.22
N GLN A 32 10.21 4.61 -5.44
CA GLN A 32 8.93 4.08 -4.95
C GLN A 32 8.24 5.09 -4.02
N LYS A 33 8.97 5.70 -3.10
CA LYS A 33 8.45 6.78 -2.25
C LYS A 33 7.92 7.95 -3.07
N LEU A 34 8.65 8.36 -4.11
CA LEU A 34 8.24 9.46 -4.98
C LEU A 34 6.94 9.16 -5.72
N VAL A 35 6.79 7.94 -6.24
CA VAL A 35 5.55 7.49 -6.89
C VAL A 35 4.36 7.56 -5.93
N ILE A 36 4.53 7.10 -4.71
CA ILE A 36 3.49 7.14 -3.68
C ILE A 36 3.13 8.58 -3.32
N ILE A 37 4.14 9.44 -3.10
CA ILE A 37 3.93 10.87 -2.85
C ILE A 37 3.12 11.52 -3.97
N SER A 38 3.49 11.24 -5.22
CA SER A 38 2.79 11.80 -6.38
C SER A 38 1.31 11.40 -6.43
N ALA A 39 0.99 10.20 -5.98
CA ALA A 39 -0.39 9.73 -5.88
C ALA A 39 -1.18 10.49 -4.80
N PHE A 40 -0.56 10.78 -3.66
CA PHE A 40 -1.22 11.50 -2.57
C PHE A 40 -1.37 13.00 -2.80
N VAL A 41 -0.43 13.64 -3.51
CA VAL A 41 -0.40 15.10 -3.71
C VAL A 41 -1.70 15.64 -4.34
N HIS A 42 -2.30 14.88 -5.22
CA HIS A 42 -3.53 15.28 -5.91
C HIS A 42 -4.80 15.10 -5.06
N SER A 43 -4.69 14.61 -3.85
CA SER A 43 -5.82 14.36 -2.94
C SER A 43 -6.99 13.63 -3.63
N PRO A 44 -6.75 12.50 -4.29
CA PRO A 44 -7.81 11.76 -4.97
C PRO A 44 -8.79 11.16 -3.97
N LYS A 45 -9.97 10.77 -4.44
CA LYS A 45 -10.94 10.01 -3.63
C LYS A 45 -10.62 8.52 -3.57
N LEU A 46 -10.00 8.01 -4.62
CA LEU A 46 -9.61 6.61 -4.75
C LEU A 46 -8.17 6.52 -5.25
N LEU A 47 -7.36 5.73 -4.56
CA LEU A 47 -6.04 5.33 -4.99
C LEU A 47 -6.04 3.86 -5.41
N ILE A 48 -5.43 3.58 -6.55
CA ILE A 48 -5.19 2.21 -7.01
C ILE A 48 -3.68 2.02 -7.10
N LEU A 49 -3.14 1.10 -6.32
CA LEU A 49 -1.71 0.86 -6.19
C LEU A 49 -1.38 -0.60 -6.47
N ASP A 50 -0.35 -0.84 -7.25
CA ASP A 50 0.15 -2.19 -7.51
C ASP A 50 1.45 -2.40 -6.73
N GLU A 51 1.44 -3.35 -5.80
CA GLU A 51 2.58 -3.72 -4.96
C GLU A 51 3.30 -2.50 -4.33
N PRO A 52 2.59 -1.66 -3.55
CA PRO A 52 3.15 -0.38 -3.10
C PRO A 52 4.33 -0.52 -2.13
N PHE A 53 4.54 -1.69 -1.52
CA PHE A 53 5.58 -1.90 -0.51
C PHE A 53 6.85 -2.53 -1.07
N VAL A 54 6.87 -2.93 -2.33
CA VAL A 54 8.05 -3.54 -2.96
C VAL A 54 9.20 -2.53 -3.02
N GLY A 55 10.38 -2.96 -2.59
CA GLY A 55 11.58 -2.14 -2.60
C GLY A 55 11.71 -1.14 -1.44
N LEU A 56 10.75 -1.11 -0.52
CA LEU A 56 10.80 -0.26 0.66
C LEU A 56 11.49 -0.99 1.83
N ASP A 57 12.33 -0.28 2.56
CA ASP A 57 12.86 -0.76 3.83
C ASP A 57 11.75 -0.75 4.92
N PRO A 58 11.99 -1.35 6.10
CA PRO A 58 10.98 -1.41 7.16
C PRO A 58 10.45 -0.05 7.60
N LYS A 59 11.32 0.97 7.67
CA LYS A 59 10.92 2.32 8.07
C LYS A 59 10.02 2.97 7.02
N ALA A 60 10.40 2.88 5.75
CA ALA A 60 9.60 3.40 4.64
C ALA A 60 8.25 2.68 4.55
N THR A 61 8.23 1.36 4.72
CA THR A 61 7.00 0.58 4.77
C THR A 61 6.07 1.06 5.88
N TYR A 62 6.59 1.30 7.07
CA TYR A 62 5.82 1.83 8.19
C TYR A 62 5.20 3.19 7.87
N LEU A 63 5.99 4.11 7.30
CA LEU A 63 5.53 5.45 6.93
C LEU A 63 4.45 5.43 5.86
N VAL A 64 4.59 4.56 4.86
CA VAL A 64 3.59 4.40 3.80
C VAL A 64 2.29 3.82 4.37
N LYS A 65 2.36 2.79 5.21
CA LYS A 65 1.18 2.24 5.89
C LYS A 65 0.44 3.31 6.70
N LYS A 66 1.17 4.12 7.45
CA LYS A 66 0.60 5.20 8.24
C LYS A 66 -0.10 6.23 7.36
N ALA A 67 0.52 6.63 6.25
CA ALA A 67 -0.08 7.56 5.30
C ALA A 67 -1.34 6.99 4.65
N MET A 68 -1.36 5.71 4.33
CA MET A 68 -2.53 5.03 3.77
C MET A 68 -3.71 5.00 4.75
N VAL A 69 -3.44 4.69 6.01
CA VAL A 69 -4.46 4.71 7.06
C VAL A 69 -5.04 6.11 7.24
N GLU A 70 -4.21 7.13 7.34
CA GLU A 70 -4.65 8.53 7.45
C GLU A 70 -5.48 8.97 6.25
N PHE A 71 -5.08 8.57 5.04
CA PHE A 71 -5.83 8.86 3.82
C PHE A 71 -7.26 8.28 3.88
N CYS A 72 -7.40 7.05 4.33
CA CYS A 72 -8.71 6.39 4.47
C CYS A 72 -9.53 7.00 5.60
N GLU A 73 -8.92 7.37 6.72
CA GLU A 73 -9.59 8.05 7.84
C GLU A 73 -10.14 9.43 7.42
N ASN A 74 -9.50 10.09 6.47
CA ASN A 74 -9.93 11.38 5.92
C ASN A 74 -10.95 11.22 4.76
N GLY A 75 -11.54 10.05 4.59
CA GLY A 75 -12.62 9.82 3.64
C GLY A 75 -12.18 9.26 2.29
N GLY A 76 -10.89 8.98 2.10
CA GLY A 76 -10.38 8.33 0.89
C GLY A 76 -10.58 6.83 0.91
N ALA A 77 -10.40 6.19 -0.24
CA ALA A 77 -10.36 4.75 -0.39
C ALA A 77 -9.11 4.31 -1.14
N ILE A 78 -8.53 3.20 -0.72
CA ILE A 78 -7.34 2.63 -1.36
C ILE A 78 -7.64 1.19 -1.77
N PHE A 79 -7.34 0.88 -3.03
CA PHE A 79 -7.33 -0.47 -3.55
C PHE A 79 -5.90 -0.80 -3.96
N PHE A 80 -5.30 -1.83 -3.38
CA PHE A 80 -3.94 -2.20 -3.73
C PHE A 80 -3.77 -3.71 -3.84
N SER A 81 -2.84 -4.11 -4.71
CA SER A 81 -2.42 -5.51 -4.81
C SER A 81 -1.19 -5.76 -3.94
N THR A 82 -1.08 -6.95 -3.37
CA THR A 82 0.12 -7.42 -2.70
C THR A 82 0.15 -8.94 -2.64
N HIS A 83 1.35 -9.50 -2.65
CA HIS A 83 1.57 -10.92 -2.36
C HIS A 83 2.04 -11.13 -0.91
N VAL A 84 2.16 -10.07 -0.12
CA VAL A 84 2.57 -10.15 1.29
C VAL A 84 1.32 -10.25 2.17
N LEU A 85 0.95 -11.47 2.52
CA LEU A 85 -0.30 -11.79 3.21
C LEU A 85 -0.42 -11.09 4.57
N GLU A 86 0.67 -11.02 5.33
CA GLU A 86 0.70 -10.36 6.63
C GLU A 86 0.35 -8.86 6.53
N VAL A 87 0.83 -8.18 5.50
CA VAL A 87 0.51 -6.77 5.24
C VAL A 87 -0.97 -6.61 4.93
N ALA A 88 -1.51 -7.45 4.03
CA ALA A 88 -2.92 -7.43 3.68
C ALA A 88 -3.81 -7.66 4.90
N GLU A 89 -3.50 -8.67 5.72
CA GLU A 89 -4.29 -9.01 6.90
C GLU A 89 -4.35 -7.86 7.91
N LYS A 90 -3.22 -7.20 8.17
CA LYS A 90 -3.13 -6.13 9.16
C LYS A 90 -3.67 -4.79 8.66
N LEU A 91 -3.57 -4.52 7.37
CA LEU A 91 -3.87 -3.20 6.81
C LEU A 91 -5.26 -3.10 6.19
N CYS A 92 -5.78 -4.18 5.62
CA CYS A 92 -7.00 -4.15 4.82
C CYS A 92 -8.22 -4.56 5.63
N ASN A 93 -9.34 -3.87 5.39
CA ASN A 93 -10.64 -4.25 5.94
C ASN A 93 -11.43 -5.20 5.02
N LYS A 94 -11.12 -5.19 3.73
CA LYS A 94 -11.72 -6.08 2.72
C LYS A 94 -10.62 -6.64 1.83
N LEU A 95 -10.87 -7.82 1.26
CA LEU A 95 -9.91 -8.45 0.36
C LEU A 95 -10.61 -9.23 -0.76
N ALA A 96 -9.81 -9.51 -1.78
CA ALA A 96 -10.10 -10.48 -2.82
C ALA A 96 -8.85 -11.32 -3.06
N ILE A 97 -8.97 -12.63 -3.11
CA ILE A 97 -7.88 -13.54 -3.47
C ILE A 97 -8.09 -14.01 -4.90
N ILE A 98 -7.08 -13.80 -5.74
CA ILE A 98 -7.08 -14.15 -7.16
C ILE A 98 -5.93 -15.12 -7.41
N LYS A 99 -6.21 -16.18 -8.17
CA LYS A 99 -5.21 -17.12 -8.65
C LYS A 99 -5.52 -17.55 -10.07
N ASN A 100 -4.51 -17.52 -10.95
CA ASN A 100 -4.63 -17.90 -12.34
C ASN A 100 -5.82 -17.22 -13.08
N GLY A 101 -6.02 -15.94 -12.82
CA GLY A 101 -7.10 -15.16 -13.41
C GLY A 101 -8.48 -15.42 -12.84
N LYS A 102 -8.59 -16.23 -11.78
CA LYS A 102 -9.87 -16.57 -11.13
C LYS A 102 -9.96 -15.92 -9.75
N LEU A 103 -11.13 -15.38 -9.43
CA LEU A 103 -11.46 -14.91 -8.10
C LEU A 103 -11.80 -16.11 -7.21
N LEU A 104 -11.00 -16.36 -6.18
CA LEU A 104 -11.20 -17.48 -5.27
C LEU A 104 -12.14 -17.12 -4.11
N ILE A 105 -11.95 -15.94 -3.54
CA ILE A 105 -12.79 -15.44 -2.43
C ILE A 105 -12.75 -13.91 -2.42
N THR A 106 -13.81 -13.28 -1.93
CA THR A 106 -13.87 -11.85 -1.62
C THR A 106 -14.75 -11.63 -0.40
N GLY A 107 -14.48 -10.59 0.36
CA GLY A 107 -15.28 -10.25 1.53
C GLY A 107 -14.53 -9.37 2.54
N LYS A 108 -15.15 -9.20 3.70
CA LYS A 108 -14.51 -8.51 4.82
C LYS A 108 -13.42 -9.40 5.41
N MET A 109 -12.29 -8.78 5.78
CA MET A 109 -11.15 -9.51 6.34
C MET A 109 -11.56 -10.38 7.52
N GLU A 110 -12.28 -9.84 8.48
CA GLU A 110 -12.73 -10.55 9.68
C GLU A 110 -13.62 -11.76 9.38
N GLU A 111 -14.44 -11.70 8.33
CA GLU A 111 -15.31 -12.80 7.90
C GLU A 111 -14.55 -13.89 7.14
N VAL A 112 -13.51 -13.50 6.41
CA VAL A 112 -12.70 -14.42 5.61
C VAL A 112 -11.74 -15.21 6.49
N ILE A 113 -11.02 -14.55 7.40
CA ILE A 113 -10.03 -15.21 8.25
C ILE A 113 -10.65 -15.88 9.47
N LYS A 114 -11.77 -15.36 9.99
CA LYS A 114 -12.43 -15.86 11.23
C LYS A 114 -11.41 -15.98 12.37
N ASP A 115 -11.24 -17.19 12.90
CA ASP A 115 -10.30 -17.50 13.98
C ASP A 115 -8.93 -17.99 13.50
N SER A 116 -8.66 -17.88 12.19
CA SER A 116 -7.39 -18.29 11.56
C SER A 116 -6.58 -17.08 11.05
N THR A 117 -5.62 -17.32 10.19
CA THR A 117 -4.84 -16.27 9.54
C THR A 117 -5.14 -16.23 8.04
N LEU A 118 -4.81 -15.10 7.42
CA LEU A 118 -4.95 -14.99 5.95
C LEU A 118 -4.04 -15.99 5.24
N GLU A 119 -2.86 -16.27 5.80
CA GLU A 119 -1.95 -17.29 5.27
C GLU A 119 -2.61 -18.67 5.25
N ASP A 120 -3.25 -19.08 6.36
CA ASP A 120 -3.96 -20.36 6.46
C ASP A 120 -5.08 -20.44 5.42
N VAL A 121 -5.89 -19.39 5.29
CA VAL A 121 -6.97 -19.32 4.31
C VAL A 121 -6.42 -19.42 2.88
N PHE A 122 -5.36 -18.69 2.59
CA PHE A 122 -4.71 -18.70 1.29
C PHE A 122 -4.19 -20.09 0.94
N MET A 123 -3.51 -20.76 1.87
CA MET A 123 -2.98 -22.11 1.66
C MET A 123 -4.10 -23.12 1.44
N GLU A 124 -5.17 -23.04 2.21
CA GLU A 124 -6.33 -23.91 2.05
C GLU A 124 -6.98 -23.76 0.66
N LEU A 125 -7.22 -22.52 0.24
CA LEU A 125 -7.84 -22.23 -1.06
C LEU A 125 -6.95 -22.64 -2.24
N THR A 126 -5.63 -22.52 -2.09
CA THR A 126 -4.69 -22.80 -3.17
C THR A 126 -4.28 -24.26 -3.27
N ASN A 127 -4.35 -25.03 -2.17
CA ASN A 127 -4.07 -26.46 -2.16
C ASN A 127 -5.23 -27.33 -2.63
N ASN A 128 -6.46 -26.80 -2.62
CA ASN A 128 -7.67 -27.50 -3.09
C ASN A 128 -7.91 -27.34 -4.61
N GLU A 129 -6.99 -26.74 -5.30
CA GLU A 129 -6.92 -26.66 -6.76
C GLU A 129 -5.80 -27.60 -7.26
#